data_cdbfa02422247b8d6e9b6d3b507b6460
#
_entry.id   cdbfa02422247b8d6e9b6d3b507b6460
#
_cell.length_a   1.000
_cell.length_b   1.000
_cell.length_c   1.000
_cell.angle_alpha   90.00
_cell.angle_beta   90.00
_cell.angle_gamma   90.00
#
_symmetry.space_group_name_H-M   'P 1'
#
loop_
_entity.id
_entity.type
_entity.pdbx_description
1 polymer ?
#
loop_
_entity_poly.entity_id
_entity_poly.type
_entity_poly.pdbx_seq_one_letter_code
_entity_poly.pdbx_strand_id
1 'polypeptide(L)'
;KEYMKGESTDPKYAEYAAFHFTSYDNPFLRKSEVDAMAEELPELAFRQEILAEFIEGGGTVFQTFIQCIRDDILADYVPGRIYCMGVDLGRKQDFNVIFVGDMETKQIVYYERFTDMEWTAVERHITQVYVDYGSPITYIDSTGKGEPIYERLLEAGVNCIGINMN
;
A
#
# COMPACT_ATOMS: atom_id res chain seq x y z
N LYS A 1 -5.95 19.36 9.79
CA LYS A 1 -5.07 20.25 10.65
C LYS A 1 -5.72 21.59 10.96
N GLU A 2 -6.46 22.22 10.03
CA GLU A 2 -7.10 23.54 10.29
C GLU A 2 -8.36 23.42 11.15
N TYR A 3 -9.13 22.37 10.99
CA TYR A 3 -10.29 22.08 11.84
C TYR A 3 -9.90 22.01 13.33
N MET A 4 -8.79 21.32 13.64
CA MET A 4 -8.27 21.23 15.02
C MET A 4 -7.93 22.60 15.65
N LYS A 5 -7.64 23.62 14.84
CA LYS A 5 -7.43 24.98 15.33
C LYS A 5 -8.73 25.60 15.81
N GLY A 6 -9.86 25.33 15.13
CA GLY A 6 -11.17 25.86 15.51
C GLY A 6 -11.76 25.22 16.77
N GLU A 7 -11.32 24.01 17.14
CA GLU A 7 -11.67 23.34 18.40
C GLU A 7 -10.71 23.68 19.55
N SER A 8 -9.58 24.32 19.26
CA SER A 8 -8.55 24.63 20.24
C SER A 8 -8.95 25.78 21.15
N THR A 9 -8.70 25.64 22.45
CA THR A 9 -8.84 26.72 23.45
C THR A 9 -7.62 27.65 23.50
N ASP A 10 -6.59 27.42 22.68
CA ASP A 10 -5.39 28.25 22.62
C ASP A 10 -5.73 29.64 22.03
N PRO A 11 -5.44 30.74 22.73
CA PRO A 11 -5.76 32.11 22.28
C PRO A 11 -5.22 32.49 20.90
N LYS A 12 -4.15 31.82 20.43
CA LYS A 12 -3.60 32.05 19.09
C LYS A 12 -4.52 31.59 17.96
N TYR A 13 -5.53 30.78 18.29
CA TYR A 13 -6.51 30.28 17.33
C TYR A 13 -7.91 30.91 17.55
N ALA A 14 -8.02 32.01 18.29
CA ALA A 14 -9.30 32.67 18.62
C ALA A 14 -10.09 33.12 17.38
N GLU A 15 -9.44 33.29 16.23
CA GLU A 15 -10.10 33.67 14.97
C GLU A 15 -10.62 32.42 14.17
N TYR A 16 -10.34 31.22 14.63
CA TYR A 16 -10.81 29.98 14.01
C TYR A 16 -12.06 29.49 14.74
N ALA A 17 -13.03 29.02 13.96
CA ALA A 17 -14.21 28.31 14.47
C ALA A 17 -14.36 26.98 13.70
N ALA A 18 -14.66 25.91 14.42
CA ALA A 18 -14.99 24.63 13.85
C ALA A 18 -16.47 24.34 14.02
N PHE A 19 -17.08 23.80 12.99
CA PHE A 19 -18.47 23.39 13.00
C PHE A 19 -18.53 21.93 12.55
N HIS A 20 -19.35 21.14 13.23
CA HIS A 20 -19.54 19.72 12.91
C HIS A 20 -21.03 19.46 12.76
N PHE A 21 -21.41 18.94 11.59
CA PHE A 21 -22.78 18.55 11.26
C PHE A 21 -22.76 17.17 10.62
N THR A 22 -23.61 16.31 11.13
CA THR A 22 -23.83 14.98 10.54
C THR A 22 -24.91 15.04 9.46
N SER A 23 -25.02 13.98 8.63
CA SER A 23 -26.14 13.87 7.69
C SER A 23 -27.50 13.83 8.40
N TYR A 24 -27.57 13.45 9.67
CA TYR A 24 -28.77 13.47 10.49
C TYR A 24 -29.22 14.87 10.88
N ASP A 25 -28.34 15.85 10.84
CA ASP A 25 -28.63 17.26 11.15
C ASP A 25 -29.22 17.98 9.93
N ASN A 26 -29.21 17.33 8.75
CA ASN A 26 -29.76 17.93 7.54
C ASN A 26 -31.30 17.85 7.53
N PRO A 27 -32.01 18.98 7.61
CA PRO A 27 -33.47 19.00 7.67
C PRO A 27 -34.16 18.56 6.37
N PHE A 28 -33.42 18.46 5.26
CA PHE A 28 -33.92 18.05 3.95
C PHE A 28 -33.81 16.55 3.70
N LEU A 29 -33.07 15.81 4.54
CA LEU A 29 -32.94 14.37 4.46
C LEU A 29 -33.85 13.69 5.49
N ARG A 30 -34.52 12.63 5.06
CA ARG A 30 -35.27 11.79 6.00
C ARG A 30 -34.30 10.89 6.75
N LYS A 31 -34.49 10.78 8.06
CA LYS A 31 -33.64 9.90 8.88
C LYS A 31 -33.61 8.46 8.38
N SER A 32 -34.75 7.94 7.89
CA SER A 32 -34.83 6.60 7.33
C SER A 32 -33.99 6.41 6.05
N GLU A 33 -33.78 7.47 5.27
CA GLU A 33 -32.92 7.43 4.09
C GLU A 33 -31.44 7.41 4.51
N VAL A 34 -31.08 8.16 5.54
CA VAL A 34 -29.74 8.16 6.13
C VAL A 34 -29.44 6.80 6.78
N ASP A 35 -30.41 6.20 7.48
CA ASP A 35 -30.28 4.87 8.08
C ASP A 35 -30.07 3.79 7.01
N ALA A 36 -30.80 3.86 5.89
CA ALA A 36 -30.61 2.93 4.77
C ALA A 36 -29.21 3.05 4.15
N MET A 37 -28.69 4.27 3.99
CA MET A 37 -27.31 4.50 3.54
C MET A 37 -26.30 3.92 4.54
N ALA A 38 -26.57 4.03 5.83
CA ALA A 38 -25.71 3.51 6.88
C ALA A 38 -25.57 1.98 6.83
N GLU A 39 -26.64 1.26 6.47
CA GLU A 39 -26.60 -0.19 6.34
C GLU A 39 -25.77 -0.68 5.14
N GLU A 40 -25.63 0.14 4.10
CA GLU A 40 -24.87 -0.19 2.89
C GLU A 40 -23.38 0.18 2.97
N LEU A 41 -23.01 1.10 3.86
CA LEU A 41 -21.66 1.63 3.94
C LEU A 41 -20.77 0.80 4.89
N PRO A 42 -19.50 0.58 4.55
CA PRO A 42 -18.52 0.13 5.52
C PRO A 42 -18.41 1.10 6.70
N GLU A 43 -18.14 0.59 7.91
CA GLU A 43 -18.15 1.36 9.15
C GLU A 43 -17.33 2.68 9.07
N LEU A 44 -16.14 2.66 8.49
CA LEU A 44 -15.34 3.88 8.34
C LEU A 44 -15.95 4.88 7.36
N ALA A 45 -16.51 4.40 6.26
CA ALA A 45 -17.20 5.26 5.31
C ALA A 45 -18.43 5.89 5.95
N PHE A 46 -19.19 5.13 6.73
CA PHE A 46 -20.31 5.65 7.51
C PHE A 46 -19.89 6.75 8.46
N ARG A 47 -18.83 6.53 9.23
CA ARG A 47 -18.30 7.52 10.16
C ARG A 47 -17.83 8.80 9.46
N GLN A 48 -17.16 8.65 8.33
CA GLN A 48 -16.64 9.78 7.56
C GLN A 48 -17.74 10.53 6.79
N GLU A 49 -18.59 9.81 6.06
CA GLU A 49 -19.54 10.42 5.12
C GLU A 49 -20.88 10.79 5.79
N ILE A 50 -21.33 10.01 6.76
CA ILE A 50 -22.61 10.23 7.43
C ILE A 50 -22.45 10.99 8.74
N LEU A 51 -21.48 10.61 9.56
CA LEU A 51 -21.21 11.26 10.84
C LEU A 51 -20.24 12.45 10.74
N ALA A 52 -19.67 12.72 9.57
CA ALA A 52 -18.71 13.78 9.31
C ALA A 52 -17.49 13.74 10.25
N GLU A 53 -17.09 12.55 10.71
CA GLU A 53 -15.94 12.39 11.58
C GLU A 53 -14.63 12.54 10.81
N PHE A 54 -13.68 13.28 11.40
CA PHE A 54 -12.31 13.32 10.92
C PHE A 54 -11.59 12.05 11.38
N ILE A 55 -11.48 11.08 10.49
CA ILE A 55 -10.79 9.82 10.78
C ILE A 55 -9.29 10.03 10.54
N GLU A 56 -8.52 10.08 11.63
CA GLU A 56 -7.05 10.07 11.53
C GLU A 56 -6.61 8.73 10.92
N GLY A 57 -5.89 8.80 9.80
CA GLY A 57 -5.46 7.61 9.05
C GLY A 57 -6.47 7.11 8.01
N GLY A 58 -7.51 7.87 7.67
CA GLY A 58 -8.52 7.52 6.65
C GLY A 58 -8.01 7.29 5.23
N GLY A 59 -6.69 7.26 5.03
CA GLY A 59 -6.03 6.81 3.79
C GLY A 59 -5.47 5.40 3.86
N THR A 60 -5.62 4.68 4.96
CA THR A 60 -5.15 3.30 5.07
C THR A 60 -6.16 2.35 4.46
N VAL A 61 -5.88 1.90 3.26
CA VAL A 61 -6.65 0.85 2.56
C VAL A 61 -6.71 -0.44 3.40
N PHE A 62 -5.68 -0.68 4.20
CA PHE A 62 -5.54 -1.87 5.05
C PHE A 62 -5.58 -1.50 6.53
N GLN A 63 -6.75 -1.61 7.17
CA GLN A 63 -6.96 -1.20 8.57
C GLN A 63 -6.37 -2.17 9.60
N THR A 64 -6.26 -3.44 9.23
CA THR A 64 -5.77 -4.51 10.11
C THR A 64 -4.30 -4.86 9.87
N PHE A 65 -3.57 -4.05 9.09
CA PHE A 65 -2.17 -4.37 8.74
C PHE A 65 -1.27 -4.53 9.98
N ILE A 66 -1.56 -3.81 11.06
CA ILE A 66 -0.81 -3.91 12.34
C ILE A 66 -0.83 -5.35 12.87
N GLN A 67 -1.91 -6.11 12.66
CA GLN A 67 -2.02 -7.50 13.07
C GLN A 67 -1.16 -8.44 12.21
N CYS A 68 -0.73 -7.97 11.05
CA CYS A 68 0.13 -8.71 10.13
C CYS A 68 1.62 -8.41 10.33
N ILE A 69 1.95 -7.41 11.15
CA ILE A 69 3.34 -7.07 11.48
C ILE A 69 3.90 -8.15 12.40
N ARG A 70 5.05 -8.66 12.04
CA ARG A 70 5.80 -9.65 12.81
C ARG A 70 7.21 -9.13 13.05
N ASP A 71 7.77 -9.48 14.21
CA ASP A 71 9.13 -9.11 14.60
C ASP A 71 10.15 -10.18 14.18
N ASP A 72 9.70 -11.41 13.90
CA ASP A 72 10.50 -12.52 13.39
C ASP A 72 10.63 -12.43 11.87
N ILE A 73 11.62 -11.70 11.43
CA ILE A 73 11.71 -11.20 10.06
C ILE A 73 12.71 -12.02 9.25
N LEU A 74 12.44 -12.04 7.94
CA LEU A 74 13.33 -12.43 6.85
C LEU A 74 14.02 -13.78 7.11
N ALA A 75 13.56 -14.78 6.41
CA ALA A 75 14.12 -16.11 6.46
C ALA A 75 14.94 -16.38 5.19
N ASP A 76 16.05 -17.07 5.35
CA ASP A 76 16.81 -17.60 4.23
C ASP A 76 15.99 -18.56 3.37
N TYR A 77 16.42 -18.73 2.15
CA TYR A 77 15.83 -19.72 1.26
C TYR A 77 15.86 -21.13 1.86
N VAL A 78 14.73 -21.80 1.84
CA VAL A 78 14.59 -23.20 2.27
C VAL A 78 14.32 -24.07 1.04
N PRO A 79 15.21 -25.02 0.70
CA PRO A 79 15.02 -25.90 -0.43
C PRO A 79 13.69 -26.67 -0.36
N GLY A 80 12.99 -26.72 -1.48
CA GLY A 80 11.70 -27.42 -1.62
C GLY A 80 10.48 -26.60 -1.29
N ARG A 81 10.62 -25.39 -0.75
CA ARG A 81 9.51 -24.46 -0.59
C ARG A 81 9.22 -23.67 -1.88
N ILE A 82 8.00 -23.23 -2.01
CA ILE A 82 7.54 -22.42 -3.15
C ILE A 82 7.51 -20.96 -2.74
N TYR A 83 8.21 -20.15 -3.52
CA TYR A 83 8.27 -18.70 -3.32
C TYR A 83 7.62 -17.94 -4.47
N CYS A 84 7.20 -16.71 -4.20
CA CYS A 84 6.86 -15.73 -5.22
C CYS A 84 7.63 -14.44 -4.94
N MET A 85 8.02 -13.74 -5.98
CA MET A 85 8.71 -12.45 -5.88
C MET A 85 7.86 -11.34 -6.48
N GLY A 86 7.83 -10.20 -5.83
CA GLY A 86 7.20 -8.98 -6.34
C GLY A 86 8.23 -7.87 -6.47
N VAL A 87 8.16 -7.14 -7.56
CA VAL A 87 9.04 -6.02 -7.86
C VAL A 87 8.21 -4.81 -8.27
N ASP A 88 8.39 -3.71 -7.55
CA ASP A 88 7.86 -2.40 -7.88
C ASP A 88 9.02 -1.48 -8.26
N LEU A 89 8.96 -0.92 -9.48
CA LEU A 89 10.04 -0.10 -10.04
C LEU A 89 9.70 1.38 -9.88
N GLY A 90 10.38 2.03 -8.98
CA GLY A 90 10.28 3.46 -8.74
C GLY A 90 10.83 4.32 -9.88
N ARG A 91 10.27 5.51 -10.04
CA ARG A 91 10.86 6.55 -10.91
C ARG A 91 12.07 7.18 -10.22
N LYS A 92 12.83 8.03 -10.96
CA LYS A 92 14.09 8.68 -10.51
C LYS A 92 14.15 9.21 -9.07
N GLN A 93 13.03 9.48 -8.41
CA GLN A 93 12.93 9.94 -7.03
C GLN A 93 12.09 9.01 -6.15
N ASP A 94 11.52 7.96 -6.75
CA ASP A 94 10.72 6.97 -6.06
C ASP A 94 11.60 5.77 -5.69
N PHE A 95 11.11 4.97 -4.76
CA PHE A 95 11.82 3.78 -4.33
C PHE A 95 11.54 2.60 -5.25
N ASN A 96 12.56 1.81 -5.51
CA ASN A 96 12.39 0.45 -5.98
C ASN A 96 12.15 -0.44 -4.78
N VAL A 97 11.27 -1.41 -4.92
CA VAL A 97 10.94 -2.37 -3.86
C VAL A 97 11.01 -3.77 -4.41
N ILE A 98 11.70 -4.65 -3.70
CA ILE A 98 11.70 -6.09 -3.96
C ILE A 98 11.19 -6.78 -2.71
N PHE A 99 10.28 -7.72 -2.86
CA PHE A 99 9.88 -8.61 -1.78
C PHE A 99 9.76 -10.05 -2.28
N VAL A 100 10.02 -11.00 -1.38
CA VAL A 100 9.79 -12.43 -1.64
C VAL A 100 8.86 -12.97 -0.57
N GLY A 101 7.82 -13.65 -0.99
CA GLY A 101 6.86 -14.31 -0.13
C GLY A 101 7.00 -15.83 -0.19
N ASP A 102 6.99 -16.48 0.96
CA ASP A 102 6.85 -17.91 1.10
C ASP A 102 5.37 -18.29 0.94
N MET A 103 5.06 -19.07 -0.07
CA MET A 103 3.68 -19.43 -0.43
C MET A 103 3.06 -20.45 0.54
N GLU A 104 3.86 -21.15 1.31
CA GLU A 104 3.40 -22.11 2.31
C GLU A 104 3.04 -21.41 3.63
N THR A 105 3.97 -20.58 4.14
CA THR A 105 3.77 -19.87 5.41
C THR A 105 2.98 -18.58 5.29
N LYS A 106 2.81 -18.05 4.05
CA LYS A 106 2.19 -16.77 3.74
C LYS A 106 2.92 -15.58 4.39
N GLN A 107 4.22 -15.70 4.54
CA GLN A 107 5.07 -14.68 5.15
C GLN A 107 5.97 -14.04 4.11
N ILE A 108 6.26 -12.76 4.29
CA ILE A 108 7.34 -12.11 3.56
C ILE A 108 8.65 -12.56 4.19
N VAL A 109 9.51 -13.16 3.39
CA VAL A 109 10.82 -13.69 3.82
C VAL A 109 11.99 -12.83 3.35
N TYR A 110 11.74 -11.94 2.40
CA TYR A 110 12.70 -10.93 1.95
C TYR A 110 11.98 -9.64 1.63
N TYR A 111 12.55 -8.54 2.04
CA TYR A 111 12.07 -7.21 1.70
C TYR A 111 13.25 -6.24 1.60
N GLU A 112 13.29 -5.52 0.51
CA GLU A 112 14.24 -4.44 0.34
C GLU A 112 13.60 -3.25 -0.37
N ARG A 113 13.97 -2.06 0.06
CA ARG A 113 13.55 -0.79 -0.51
C ARG A 113 14.77 0.09 -0.71
N PHE A 114 15.02 0.49 -1.95
CA PHE A 114 16.20 1.27 -2.31
C PHE A 114 15.90 2.31 -3.39
N THR A 115 16.78 3.30 -3.52
CA THR A 115 16.73 4.36 -4.53
C THR A 115 18.13 4.68 -5.01
N ASP A 116 18.26 5.63 -5.94
CA ASP A 116 19.55 6.14 -6.46
C ASP A 116 20.48 5.06 -7.07
N MET A 117 19.90 4.04 -7.68
CA MET A 117 20.63 2.99 -8.34
C MET A 117 20.41 3.05 -9.86
N GLU A 118 21.49 2.86 -10.63
CA GLU A 118 21.41 2.76 -12.10
C GLU A 118 20.63 1.51 -12.52
N TRP A 119 19.86 1.62 -13.60
CA TRP A 119 18.95 0.55 -14.05
C TRP A 119 19.64 -0.81 -14.25
N THR A 120 20.86 -0.81 -14.80
CA THR A 120 21.65 -2.05 -14.96
C THR A 120 22.05 -2.70 -13.62
N ALA A 121 22.20 -1.88 -12.58
CA ALA A 121 22.45 -2.38 -11.23
C ALA A 121 21.16 -2.91 -10.60
N VAL A 122 20.03 -2.23 -10.81
CA VAL A 122 18.69 -2.69 -10.39
C VAL A 122 18.38 -4.06 -11.00
N GLU A 123 18.58 -4.25 -12.30
CA GLU A 123 18.34 -5.51 -12.99
C GLU A 123 19.22 -6.64 -12.43
N ARG A 124 20.49 -6.36 -12.21
CA ARG A 124 21.42 -7.33 -11.62
C ARG A 124 20.99 -7.71 -10.21
N HIS A 125 20.52 -6.73 -9.44
CA HIS A 125 20.07 -6.95 -8.08
C HIS A 125 18.81 -7.81 -8.04
N ILE A 126 17.81 -7.51 -8.87
CA ILE A 126 16.61 -8.33 -9.03
C ILE A 126 16.98 -9.77 -9.43
N THR A 127 17.87 -9.92 -10.38
CA THR A 127 18.33 -11.24 -10.84
C THR A 127 19.05 -12.01 -9.72
N GLN A 128 19.82 -11.32 -8.89
CA GLN A 128 20.50 -11.95 -7.76
C GLN A 128 19.49 -12.47 -6.73
N VAL A 129 18.53 -11.64 -6.30
CA VAL A 129 17.48 -12.06 -5.37
C VAL A 129 16.66 -13.22 -5.96
N TYR A 130 16.36 -13.17 -7.26
CA TYR A 130 15.66 -14.23 -7.97
C TYR A 130 16.41 -15.58 -7.86
N VAL A 131 17.72 -15.59 -8.04
CA VAL A 131 18.55 -16.79 -7.91
C VAL A 131 18.63 -17.27 -6.47
N ASP A 132 18.83 -16.35 -5.53
CA ASP A 132 19.00 -16.64 -4.11
C ASP A 132 17.75 -17.32 -3.49
N TYR A 133 16.57 -17.04 -4.04
CA TYR A 133 15.31 -17.66 -3.60
C TYR A 133 14.81 -18.76 -4.52
N GLY A 134 15.71 -19.40 -5.27
CA GLY A 134 15.38 -20.60 -6.05
C GLY A 134 14.54 -20.35 -7.29
N SER A 135 14.69 -19.17 -7.90
CA SER A 135 14.04 -18.78 -9.15
C SER A 135 12.49 -18.75 -9.07
N PRO A 136 11.93 -17.99 -8.14
CA PRO A 136 10.48 -17.90 -7.94
C PRO A 136 9.78 -17.24 -9.14
N ILE A 137 8.49 -17.52 -9.30
CA ILE A 137 7.69 -16.71 -10.21
C ILE A 137 7.72 -15.24 -9.74
N THR A 138 8.03 -14.33 -10.67
CA THR A 138 8.26 -12.93 -10.37
C THR A 138 7.18 -12.06 -11.00
N TYR A 139 6.53 -11.22 -10.21
CA TYR A 139 5.56 -10.23 -10.67
C TYR A 139 6.21 -8.85 -10.66
N ILE A 140 6.13 -8.13 -11.76
CA ILE A 140 6.75 -6.81 -11.92
C ILE A 140 5.76 -5.84 -12.54
N ASP A 141 5.71 -4.60 -12.02
CA ASP A 141 4.99 -3.54 -12.70
C ASP A 141 5.70 -3.19 -14.01
N SER A 142 5.04 -3.55 -15.12
CA SER A 142 5.52 -3.31 -16.49
C SER A 142 4.96 -2.02 -17.09
N THR A 143 4.31 -1.16 -16.31
CA THR A 143 3.69 0.07 -16.80
C THR A 143 4.76 1.08 -17.22
N GLY A 144 4.72 1.53 -18.47
CA GLY A 144 5.54 2.62 -18.98
C GLY A 144 7.06 2.33 -18.96
N LYS A 145 7.82 2.91 -18.03
CA LYS A 145 9.29 2.72 -17.93
C LYS A 145 9.71 1.35 -17.40
N GLY A 146 8.80 0.61 -16.81
CA GLY A 146 9.03 -0.77 -16.38
C GLY A 146 9.17 -1.75 -17.55
N GLU A 147 8.58 -1.44 -18.70
CA GLU A 147 8.58 -2.31 -19.87
C GLU A 147 9.99 -2.68 -20.38
N PRO A 148 10.96 -1.74 -20.56
CA PRO A 148 12.30 -2.10 -20.99
C PRO A 148 13.08 -2.95 -19.96
N ILE A 149 12.81 -2.78 -18.67
CA ILE A 149 13.45 -3.57 -17.61
C ILE A 149 12.86 -4.96 -17.60
N TYR A 150 11.55 -5.07 -17.71
CA TYR A 150 10.83 -6.33 -17.83
C TYR A 150 11.36 -7.19 -19.00
N GLU A 151 11.53 -6.59 -20.19
CA GLU A 151 12.10 -7.27 -21.34
C GLU A 151 13.51 -7.80 -21.07
N ARG A 152 14.40 -6.98 -20.48
CA ARG A 152 15.77 -7.41 -20.15
C ARG A 152 15.84 -8.48 -19.08
N LEU A 153 14.93 -8.46 -18.12
CA LEU A 153 14.84 -9.54 -17.12
C LEU A 153 14.39 -10.87 -17.75
N LEU A 154 13.46 -10.82 -18.70
CA LEU A 154 13.07 -11.99 -19.49
C LEU A 154 14.26 -12.54 -20.31
N GLU A 155 15.02 -11.65 -20.98
CA GLU A 155 16.23 -12.01 -21.72
C GLU A 155 17.31 -12.63 -20.80
N ALA A 156 17.40 -12.15 -19.55
CA ALA A 156 18.28 -12.72 -18.53
C ALA A 156 17.78 -14.05 -17.94
N GLY A 157 16.63 -14.54 -18.38
CA GLY A 157 16.06 -15.82 -17.95
C GLY A 157 15.27 -15.76 -16.65
N VAL A 158 14.90 -14.56 -16.17
CA VAL A 158 14.03 -14.41 -15.02
C VAL A 158 12.59 -14.74 -15.42
N ASN A 159 11.94 -15.64 -14.67
CA ASN A 159 10.54 -16.01 -14.92
C ASN A 159 9.59 -14.88 -14.46
N CYS A 160 9.43 -13.85 -15.30
CA CYS A 160 8.65 -12.65 -15.01
C CYS A 160 7.24 -12.68 -15.61
N ILE A 161 6.29 -12.16 -14.86
CA ILE A 161 4.94 -11.80 -15.32
C ILE A 161 4.78 -10.28 -15.14
N GLY A 162 4.58 -9.57 -16.24
CA GLY A 162 4.29 -8.14 -16.23
C GLY A 162 2.87 -7.88 -15.75
N ILE A 163 2.71 -6.98 -14.80
CA ILE A 163 1.41 -6.47 -14.36
C ILE A 163 1.28 -5.06 -14.92
N ASN A 164 0.20 -4.80 -15.63
CA ASN A 164 -0.11 -3.47 -16.13
C ASN A 164 -1.16 -2.84 -15.22
N MET A 165 -0.75 -1.83 -14.46
CA MET A 165 -1.62 -1.08 -13.54
C MET A 165 -2.13 0.18 -14.28
N ASN A 166 -3.23 0.03 -15.02
CA ASN A 166 -3.95 1.14 -15.64
C ASN A 166 -5.06 1.65 -14.75
#